data_38012b59f6101862cb3360f26a839fc9
#
_entry.id   38012b59f6101862cb3360f26a839fc9
#
_cell.length_a   1.000
_cell.length_b   1.000
_cell.length_c   1.000
_cell.angle_alpha   90.00
_cell.angle_beta   90.00
_cell.angle_gamma   90.00
#
_symmetry.space_group_name_H-M   'P 1'
#
loop_
_entity.id
_entity.type
_entity.pdbx_description
1 polymer ?
#
loop_
_entity_poly.entity_id
_entity_poly.type
_entity_poly.pdbx_seq_one_letter_code
_entity_poly.pdbx_strand_id
1 'polypeptide(L)' 'MPAQEKACRKCHRIVTGNACDVCGSTDLSPSFLGYVIIFDPEKSDIAKALKIDKPGTYAIKVG' A
#
# COMPACT_ATOMS: atom_id res chain seq x y z
N MET A 1 -14.79 9.61 13.15
CA MET A 1 -14.81 9.63 11.70
C MET A 1 -13.74 8.69 11.18
N PRO A 2 -14.05 7.92 10.16
CA PRO A 2 -13.01 7.07 9.59
C PRO A 2 -11.93 7.93 8.95
N ALA A 3 -10.69 7.55 9.16
CA ALA A 3 -9.58 8.21 8.51
C ALA A 3 -9.62 7.93 7.01
N GLN A 4 -9.24 8.90 6.20
CA GLN A 4 -9.16 8.70 4.76
C GLN A 4 -7.96 7.83 4.45
N GLU A 5 -8.21 6.76 3.73
CA GLU A 5 -7.15 5.88 3.28
C GLU A 5 -6.57 6.39 1.98
N LYS A 6 -5.25 6.35 1.90
CA LYS A 6 -4.50 6.75 0.71
C LYS A 6 -3.50 5.68 0.37
N ALA A 7 -3.16 5.58 -0.90
CA ALA A 7 -2.20 4.59 -1.36
C ALA A 7 -0.91 5.29 -1.77
N CYS A 8 0.21 4.78 -1.28
CA CYS A 8 1.52 5.28 -1.68
C CYS A 8 1.78 4.94 -3.14
N ARG A 9 2.17 5.92 -3.95
CA ARG A 9 2.43 5.71 -5.36
C ARG A 9 3.72 4.94 -5.62
N LYS A 10 4.58 4.85 -4.63
CA LYS A 10 5.85 4.13 -4.77
C LYS A 10 5.76 2.69 -4.31
N CYS A 11 5.27 2.45 -3.10
CA CYS A 11 5.22 1.11 -2.55
C CYS A 11 3.80 0.52 -2.52
N HIS A 12 2.80 1.25 -2.96
CA HIS A 12 1.40 0.82 -3.03
C HIS A 12 0.78 0.52 -1.66
N ARG A 13 1.45 0.90 -0.59
CA ARG A 13 0.92 0.65 0.74
C ARG A 13 -0.22 1.61 1.05
N ILE A 14 -1.29 1.08 1.61
CA ILE A 14 -2.41 1.90 2.04
C ILE A 14 -2.11 2.46 3.43
N VAL A 15 -2.12 3.78 3.53
CA VAL A 15 -1.82 4.48 4.77
C VAL A 15 -2.92 5.51 5.06
N THR A 16 -3.03 5.93 6.30
CA THR A 16 -4.04 6.91 6.71
C THR A 16 -3.43 8.27 7.03
N GLY A 17 -2.11 8.36 7.08
CA GLY A 17 -1.41 9.60 7.38
C GLY A 17 -1.06 10.42 6.14
N ASN A 18 -0.17 11.36 6.32
CA ASN A 18 0.27 12.25 5.24
C ASN A 18 1.53 11.77 4.55
N ALA A 19 2.10 10.68 5.04
CA ALA A 19 3.30 10.10 4.47
C ALA A 19 3.26 8.58 4.63
N CYS A 20 3.93 7.89 3.71
CA CYS A 20 4.08 6.45 3.81
C CYS A 20 5.02 6.12 4.97
N ASP A 21 4.60 5.20 5.83
CA ASP A 21 5.41 4.79 6.98
C ASP A 21 6.46 3.74 6.62
N VAL A 22 6.47 3.28 5.38
CA VAL A 22 7.44 2.30 4.90
C VAL A 22 8.55 2.98 4.11
N CYS A 23 8.21 3.75 3.09
CA CYS A 23 9.20 4.42 2.24
C CYS A 23 9.36 5.91 2.53
N GLY A 24 8.54 6.47 3.41
CA GLY A 24 8.61 7.88 3.76
C GLY A 24 8.13 8.84 2.70
N SER A 25 7.56 8.34 1.62
CA SER A 25 7.06 9.18 0.53
C SER A 25 5.83 9.94 0.95
N THR A 26 5.72 11.19 0.54
CA THR A 26 4.51 11.99 0.70
C THR A 26 3.63 11.98 -0.53
N ASP A 27 4.07 11.28 -1.57
CA ASP A 27 3.30 11.16 -2.81
C ASP A 27 2.24 10.08 -2.67
N LEU A 28 1.14 10.44 -2.05
CA LEU A 28 0.03 9.54 -1.75
C LEU A 28 -1.16 9.89 -2.63
N SER A 29 -1.86 8.86 -3.09
CA SER A 29 -3.08 9.04 -3.90
C SER A 29 -4.30 8.65 -3.07
N PRO A 30 -5.31 9.51 -3.00
CA PRO A 30 -6.58 9.14 -2.36
C PRO A 30 -7.42 8.22 -3.24
N SER A 31 -7.03 8.03 -4.50
CA SER A 31 -7.72 7.17 -5.45
C SER A 31 -6.93 5.90 -5.67
N PHE A 32 -7.54 4.77 -5.38
CA PHE A 32 -6.97 3.47 -5.72
C PHE A 32 -8.10 2.49 -5.99
N LEU A 33 -7.83 1.51 -6.83
CA LEU A 33 -8.79 0.48 -7.21
C LEU A 33 -8.34 -0.85 -6.62
N GLY A 34 -9.16 -1.38 -5.70
CA GLY A 34 -8.89 -2.65 -5.09
C GLY A 34 -7.73 -2.62 -4.10
N TYR A 35 -7.71 -3.58 -3.23
CA TYR A 35 -6.62 -3.73 -2.27
C TYR A 35 -6.43 -5.21 -1.96
N VAL A 36 -5.28 -5.54 -1.42
CA VAL A 36 -4.95 -6.89 -0.99
C VAL A 36 -4.29 -6.81 0.38
N ILE A 37 -4.61 -7.78 1.23
CA ILE A 37 -3.99 -7.89 2.54
C ILE A 37 -2.89 -8.94 2.45
N ILE A 38 -1.67 -8.53 2.75
CA ILE A 38 -0.50 -9.41 2.70
C ILE A 38 -0.15 -9.82 4.12
N PHE A 39 -0.30 -11.10 4.43
CA PHE A 39 0.08 -11.64 5.74
C PHE A 39 1.52 -12.11 5.74
N ASP A 40 1.98 -12.69 4.63
CA ASP A 40 3.31 -13.23 4.52
C ASP A 40 3.88 -12.86 3.15
N PRO A 41 4.66 -11.77 3.08
CA PRO A 41 5.19 -11.30 1.80
C PRO A 41 6.09 -12.30 1.10
N GLU A 42 6.77 -13.16 1.86
CA GLU A 42 7.67 -14.14 1.28
C GLU A 42 6.92 -15.25 0.55
N LYS A 43 5.69 -15.53 0.97
CA LYS A 43 4.87 -16.60 0.37
C LYS A 43 3.82 -16.09 -0.60
N SER A 44 3.60 -14.79 -0.64
CA SER A 44 2.59 -14.20 -1.51
C SER A 44 3.17 -13.89 -2.88
N ASP A 45 2.57 -14.46 -3.93
CA ASP A 45 2.98 -14.16 -5.30
C ASP A 45 2.69 -12.71 -5.65
N ILE A 46 1.59 -12.17 -5.14
CA ILE A 46 1.24 -10.77 -5.36
C ILE A 46 2.27 -9.85 -4.72
N ALA A 47 2.70 -10.18 -3.51
CA ALA A 47 3.71 -9.39 -2.83
C ALA A 47 5.03 -9.40 -3.59
N LYS A 48 5.41 -10.55 -4.14
CA LYS A 48 6.62 -10.65 -4.95
C LYS A 48 6.51 -9.82 -6.22
N ALA A 49 5.34 -9.86 -6.86
CA ALA A 49 5.10 -9.09 -8.08
C ALA A 49 5.15 -7.59 -7.82
N LEU A 50 4.68 -7.15 -6.67
CA LEU A 50 4.68 -5.74 -6.28
C LEU A 50 5.93 -5.33 -5.50
N LYS A 51 6.86 -6.24 -5.32
CA LYS A 51 8.10 -6.02 -4.56
C LYS A 51 7.82 -5.58 -3.12
N ILE A 52 6.82 -6.19 -2.52
CA ILE A 52 6.43 -5.92 -1.14
C ILE A 52 7.21 -6.85 -0.23
N ASP A 53 7.88 -6.29 0.77
CA ASP A 53 8.68 -7.05 1.72
C ASP A 53 8.14 -7.01 3.14
N LYS A 54 7.02 -6.31 3.36
CA LYS A 54 6.41 -6.18 4.68
C LYS A 54 4.92 -6.51 4.63
N PRO A 55 4.37 -7.13 5.70
CA PRO A 55 2.94 -7.40 5.73
C PRO A 55 2.14 -6.12 5.88
N GLY A 56 0.92 -6.14 5.44
CA GLY A 56 0.01 -5.01 5.53
C GLY A 56 -0.97 -4.99 4.39
N THR A 57 -1.71 -3.89 4.29
CA THR A 57 -2.69 -3.69 3.22
C THR A 57 -2.06 -2.86 2.12
N TYR A 58 -2.21 -3.33 0.89
CA TYR A 58 -1.61 -2.68 -0.28
C TYR A 58 -2.65 -2.50 -1.37
N ALA A 59 -2.56 -1.39 -2.10
CA ALA A 59 -3.44 -1.15 -3.22
C ALA A 59 -2.99 -1.95 -4.44
N ILE A 60 -3.97 -2.51 -5.16
CA ILE A 60 -3.67 -3.26 -6.37
C ILE A 60 -3.35 -2.30 -7.51
N LYS A 61 -4.13 -1.22 -7.61
CA LYS A 61 -3.91 -0.21 -8.64
C LYS A 61 -4.09 1.16 -8.03
N VAL A 62 -3.08 2.00 -8.18
CA VAL A 62 -3.10 3.40 -7.73
C VAL A 62 -3.25 4.28 -8.95
N GLY A 63 -4.31 5.06 -8.93
CA GLY A 63 -4.58 5.87 -10.09
C GLY A 63 -4.70 7.33 -9.84
#